data_21b0c697ce9fdbe662ef91eb084ba7e2
#
_entry.id   21b0c697ce9fdbe662ef91eb084ba7e2
#
_cell.length_a   1.000
_cell.length_b   1.000
_cell.length_c   1.000
_cell.angle_alpha   90.00
_cell.angle_beta   90.00
_cell.angle_gamma   90.00
#
_symmetry.space_group_name_H-M   'P 1'
#
loop_
_entity.id
_entity.type
_entity.pdbx_description
1 polymer ?
#
loop_
_entity_poly.entity_id
_entity_poly.type
_entity_poly.pdbx_seq_one_letter_code
_entity_poly.pdbx_strand_id
1 'polypeptide(L)'
;GAGSDAYFWKYGRKKLKYSPFEEWLKYDIKSEHYYMESNNSYTYNKRIVDTSNGVIPVMYEYEVSYESCDKRLETIPLPINTNSIKYHENIVKNKLVVFHGLNRYGFKGTKHVEEAFKVLNNRYPNDLELIIDGKMPLSKYLKVMERANIMIDQVNSHSLGMNGLYALAMGKVVLGGAEPEGLDSIGVMQTPVINIEPNKESIVQAIESLLEKRNKISEMGLNSRVFVENVHGHVKIAQKYIDTWKAAN
;
A
#
# COMPACT_ATOMS: atom_id res chain seq x y z
N GLY A 1 10.41 -1.04 -12.03
CA GLY A 1 10.80 -0.94 -10.65
C GLY A 1 9.68 -1.40 -9.73
N ALA A 2 10.01 -2.26 -8.80
CA ALA A 2 9.12 -2.71 -7.74
C ALA A 2 9.97 -3.10 -6.51
N GLY A 3 9.42 -2.96 -5.32
CA GLY A 3 10.18 -3.15 -4.08
C GLY A 3 11.14 -1.99 -3.82
N SER A 4 12.17 -2.20 -3.03
CA SER A 4 13.19 -1.18 -2.78
C SER A 4 14.21 -1.22 -3.90
N ASP A 5 14.23 -0.24 -4.78
CA ASP A 5 15.27 -0.11 -5.81
C ASP A 5 16.17 1.12 -5.61
N ALA A 6 17.32 1.13 -6.29
CA ALA A 6 18.32 2.17 -6.08
C ALA A 6 17.92 3.53 -6.69
N TYR A 7 17.02 3.56 -7.68
CA TYR A 7 16.48 4.81 -8.22
C TYR A 7 15.50 5.44 -7.22
N PHE A 8 14.62 4.65 -6.60
CA PHE A 8 13.76 5.13 -5.53
C PHE A 8 14.58 5.67 -4.36
N TRP A 9 15.60 4.93 -3.91
CA TRP A 9 16.50 5.39 -2.87
C TRP A 9 17.20 6.70 -3.22
N LYS A 10 17.75 6.80 -4.43
CA LYS A 10 18.58 7.94 -4.83
C LYS A 10 17.78 9.18 -5.21
N TYR A 11 16.67 9.02 -5.90
CA TYR A 11 15.91 10.12 -6.51
C TYR A 11 14.50 10.24 -5.93
N GLY A 12 13.69 9.19 -5.94
CA GLY A 12 12.28 9.22 -5.63
C GLY A 12 11.99 9.70 -4.21
N ARG A 13 12.68 9.14 -3.22
CA ARG A 13 12.44 9.50 -1.81
C ARG A 13 12.54 10.98 -1.49
N LYS A 14 13.33 11.73 -2.24
CA LYS A 14 13.55 13.18 -2.04
C LYS A 14 12.50 14.05 -2.73
N LYS A 15 11.74 13.50 -3.66
CA LYS A 15 10.72 14.20 -4.43
C LYS A 15 9.31 14.01 -3.88
N LEU A 16 9.12 12.98 -3.09
CA LEU A 16 7.82 12.65 -2.49
C LEU A 16 7.52 13.57 -1.29
N LYS A 17 6.25 13.93 -1.10
CA LYS A 17 5.75 14.68 0.07
C LYS A 17 6.15 14.00 1.38
N TYR A 18 6.12 12.67 1.40
CA TYR A 18 6.63 11.80 2.46
C TYR A 18 7.06 10.47 1.87
N SER A 19 8.01 9.82 2.53
CA SER A 19 8.61 8.60 2.02
C SER A 19 8.85 7.60 3.16
N PRO A 20 8.57 6.31 2.95
CA PRO A 20 8.86 5.27 3.94
C PRO A 20 10.35 5.21 4.31
N PHE A 21 11.26 5.60 3.40
CA PHE A 21 12.69 5.62 3.69
C PHE A 21 13.07 6.74 4.66
N GLU A 22 12.46 7.92 4.59
CA GLU A 22 12.76 9.02 5.50
C GLU A 22 12.33 8.69 6.94
N GLU A 23 11.17 8.09 7.12
CA GLU A 23 10.73 7.60 8.43
C GLU A 23 11.65 6.51 8.96
N TRP A 24 12.09 5.62 8.09
CA TRP A 24 13.01 4.56 8.47
C TRP A 24 14.35 5.08 8.95
N LEU A 25 14.90 6.09 8.26
CA LEU A 25 16.14 6.74 8.63
C LEU A 25 16.05 7.45 10.00
N LYS A 26 14.91 8.08 10.31
CA LYS A 26 14.66 8.74 11.60
C LYS A 26 14.79 7.79 12.79
N TYR A 27 14.43 6.53 12.61
CA TYR A 27 14.49 5.53 13.68
C TYR A 27 15.79 4.72 13.69
N ASP A 28 16.77 5.08 12.87
CA ASP A 28 18.06 4.35 12.69
C ASP A 28 17.85 2.82 12.53
N ILE A 29 16.75 2.43 11.89
CA ILE A 29 16.43 1.04 11.67
C ILE A 29 17.28 0.55 10.50
N LYS A 30 18.46 0.07 10.80
CA LYS A 30 19.31 -0.62 9.83
C LYS A 30 18.63 -1.92 9.42
N SER A 31 18.37 -2.08 8.13
CA SER A 31 17.95 -3.34 7.56
C SER A 31 18.89 -3.75 6.45
N GLU A 32 18.82 -5.02 6.10
CA GLU A 32 19.51 -5.59 4.94
C GLU A 32 19.19 -4.89 3.60
N HIS A 33 18.15 -4.08 3.54
CA HIS A 33 17.80 -3.29 2.36
C HIS A 33 18.60 -1.98 2.21
N TYR A 34 19.42 -1.65 3.17
CA TYR A 34 20.36 -0.52 3.07
C TYR A 34 21.39 -0.68 1.96
N TYR A 35 21.53 -1.87 1.41
CA TYR A 35 22.36 -2.11 0.25
C TYR A 35 21.98 -1.23 -0.96
N MET A 36 20.74 -0.72 -1.01
CA MET A 36 20.28 0.20 -2.06
C MET A 36 20.98 1.56 -2.03
N GLU A 37 21.62 1.93 -0.91
CA GLU A 37 22.44 3.13 -0.79
C GLU A 37 23.78 3.00 -1.53
N SER A 38 24.26 1.78 -1.76
CA SER A 38 25.58 1.56 -2.33
C SER A 38 25.67 1.98 -3.81
N ASN A 39 26.80 2.51 -4.21
CA ASN A 39 27.10 2.82 -5.60
C ASN A 39 26.97 1.58 -6.50
N ASN A 40 27.31 0.41 -5.99
CA ASN A 40 27.18 -0.84 -6.74
C ASN A 40 25.72 -1.13 -7.07
N SER A 41 24.82 -1.03 -6.09
CA SER A 41 23.39 -1.23 -6.32
C SER A 41 22.84 -0.26 -7.36
N TYR A 42 23.23 1.01 -7.28
CA TYR A 42 22.85 2.00 -8.29
C TYR A 42 23.40 1.66 -9.67
N THR A 43 24.69 1.29 -9.76
CA THR A 43 25.33 0.92 -11.03
C THR A 43 24.67 -0.29 -11.67
N TYR A 44 24.35 -1.31 -10.88
CA TYR A 44 23.62 -2.48 -11.38
C TYR A 44 22.21 -2.11 -11.85
N ASN A 45 21.48 -1.34 -11.09
CA ASN A 45 20.12 -0.92 -11.46
C ASN A 45 20.16 -0.07 -12.74
N LYS A 46 21.09 0.90 -12.81
CA LYS A 46 21.32 1.71 -14.02
C LYS A 46 21.65 0.85 -15.24
N ARG A 47 22.54 -0.14 -15.11
CA ARG A 47 22.90 -1.04 -16.21
C ARG A 47 21.68 -1.82 -16.73
N ILE A 48 20.79 -2.29 -15.84
CA ILE A 48 19.54 -2.94 -16.24
C ILE A 48 18.67 -1.97 -17.04
N VAL A 49 18.53 -0.74 -16.57
CA VAL A 49 17.76 0.31 -17.26
C VAL A 49 18.37 0.60 -18.64
N ASP A 50 19.68 0.82 -18.72
CA ASP A 50 20.38 1.17 -19.96
C ASP A 50 20.24 0.06 -21.04
N THR A 51 20.19 -1.21 -20.62
CA THR A 51 20.09 -2.37 -21.52
C THR A 51 18.67 -2.83 -21.81
N SER A 52 17.67 -2.29 -21.10
CA SER A 52 16.24 -2.58 -21.35
C SER A 52 15.66 -1.66 -22.43
N ASN A 53 14.58 -2.09 -23.09
CA ASN A 53 13.83 -1.27 -24.02
C ASN A 53 12.97 -0.22 -23.31
N GLY A 54 12.62 -0.44 -22.03
CA GLY A 54 11.84 0.49 -21.24
C GLY A 54 11.76 0.11 -19.76
N VAL A 55 11.31 1.05 -18.95
CA VAL A 55 11.06 0.86 -17.51
C VAL A 55 9.59 1.17 -17.23
N ILE A 56 8.86 0.18 -16.76
CA ILE A 56 7.44 0.31 -16.37
C ILE A 56 7.38 0.48 -14.86
N PRO A 57 6.99 1.66 -14.34
CA PRO A 57 6.66 1.83 -12.92
C PRO A 57 5.39 1.03 -12.56
N VAL A 58 5.27 0.63 -11.30
CA VAL A 58 4.08 -0.10 -10.80
C VAL A 58 3.21 0.74 -9.85
N MET A 59 3.68 1.92 -9.50
CA MET A 59 3.00 2.90 -8.65
C MET A 59 3.74 4.24 -8.74
N TYR A 60 3.11 5.30 -8.23
CA TYR A 60 3.60 6.67 -8.28
C TYR A 60 5.03 6.83 -7.73
N GLU A 61 5.35 6.19 -6.63
CA GLU A 61 6.68 6.27 -6.01
C GLU A 61 7.80 5.86 -6.97
N TYR A 62 7.56 4.89 -7.83
CA TYR A 62 8.53 4.48 -8.87
C TYR A 62 8.43 5.38 -10.10
N GLU A 63 7.25 5.88 -10.46
CA GLU A 63 7.10 6.84 -11.55
C GLU A 63 7.96 8.07 -11.30
N VAL A 64 7.86 8.67 -10.12
CA VAL A 64 8.68 9.82 -9.70
C VAL A 64 10.16 9.46 -9.65
N SER A 65 10.50 8.22 -9.24
CA SER A 65 11.88 7.76 -9.16
C SER A 65 12.58 7.70 -10.51
N TYR A 66 11.83 7.40 -11.56
CA TYR A 66 12.32 7.29 -12.94
C TYR A 66 11.92 8.49 -13.81
N GLU A 67 11.48 9.61 -13.23
CA GLU A 67 11.00 10.79 -13.97
C GLU A 67 12.04 11.33 -14.98
N SER A 68 13.31 11.32 -14.62
CA SER A 68 14.43 11.73 -15.50
C SER A 68 15.01 10.61 -16.38
N CYS A 69 14.32 9.47 -16.48
CA CYS A 69 14.73 8.36 -17.32
C CYS A 69 13.99 8.41 -18.65
N ASP A 70 14.70 8.61 -19.74
CA ASP A 70 14.13 8.67 -21.10
C ASP A 70 13.41 7.38 -21.52
N LYS A 71 13.71 6.28 -20.85
CA LYS A 71 13.10 4.97 -21.08
C LYS A 71 11.90 4.69 -20.18
N ARG A 72 11.44 5.67 -19.37
CA ARG A 72 10.27 5.50 -18.53
C ARG A 72 9.02 5.41 -19.42
N LEU A 73 8.28 4.34 -19.24
CA LEU A 73 6.98 4.09 -19.86
C LEU A 73 5.85 4.44 -18.88
N GLU A 74 4.62 4.34 -19.32
CA GLU A 74 3.44 4.57 -18.48
C GLU A 74 3.41 3.59 -17.30
N THR A 75 2.87 4.05 -16.18
CA THR A 75 2.70 3.23 -14.97
C THR A 75 1.64 2.15 -15.22
N ILE A 76 2.00 0.92 -14.96
CA ILE A 76 1.06 -0.21 -14.96
C ILE A 76 0.87 -0.66 -13.51
N PRO A 77 -0.35 -0.58 -12.95
CA PRO A 77 -0.59 -0.89 -11.55
C PRO A 77 -0.25 -2.33 -11.20
N LEU A 78 0.04 -2.56 -9.92
CA LEU A 78 0.30 -3.89 -9.37
C LEU A 78 -0.86 -4.86 -9.69
N PRO A 79 -0.60 -6.06 -10.21
CA PRO A 79 -1.63 -7.06 -10.45
C PRO A 79 -1.97 -7.83 -9.18
N ILE A 80 -3.22 -8.26 -9.05
CA ILE A 80 -3.63 -9.22 -8.03
C ILE A 80 -4.58 -10.27 -8.61
N ASN A 81 -4.33 -11.54 -8.27
CA ASN A 81 -5.20 -12.64 -8.69
C ASN A 81 -6.41 -12.75 -7.75
N THR A 82 -7.44 -11.99 -8.04
CA THR A 82 -8.68 -11.98 -7.25
C THR A 82 -9.43 -13.32 -7.30
N ASN A 83 -9.20 -14.16 -8.31
CA ASN A 83 -9.80 -15.49 -8.38
C ASN A 83 -9.29 -16.45 -7.31
N SER A 84 -8.05 -16.24 -6.83
CA SER A 84 -7.44 -17.04 -5.76
C SER A 84 -7.72 -16.49 -4.35
N ILE A 85 -8.36 -15.33 -4.25
CA ILE A 85 -8.64 -14.66 -2.97
C ILE A 85 -10.14 -14.68 -2.74
N LYS A 86 -10.57 -15.40 -1.71
CA LYS A 86 -11.98 -15.48 -1.36
C LYS A 86 -12.47 -14.14 -0.82
N TYR A 87 -13.56 -13.65 -1.40
CA TYR A 87 -14.31 -12.52 -0.84
C TYR A 87 -15.08 -12.99 0.40
N HIS A 88 -15.11 -12.14 1.41
CA HIS A 88 -15.91 -12.33 2.61
C HIS A 88 -16.70 -11.05 2.87
N GLU A 89 -18.01 -11.19 3.06
CA GLU A 89 -18.82 -10.07 3.46
C GLU A 89 -18.29 -9.47 4.76
N ASN A 90 -18.09 -8.15 4.78
CA ASN A 90 -17.42 -7.44 5.86
C ASN A 90 -18.40 -7.02 6.94
N ILE A 91 -18.86 -7.98 7.73
CA ILE A 91 -19.84 -7.77 8.79
C ILE A 91 -19.14 -7.39 10.10
N VAL A 92 -19.55 -6.26 10.68
CA VAL A 92 -19.14 -5.88 12.04
C VAL A 92 -20.04 -6.60 13.04
N LYS A 93 -19.47 -7.54 13.79
CA LYS A 93 -20.24 -8.30 14.82
C LYS A 93 -20.39 -7.47 16.10
N ASN A 94 -19.42 -7.57 17.00
CA ASN A 94 -19.42 -6.85 18.29
C ASN A 94 -18.60 -5.57 18.21
N LYS A 95 -17.29 -5.71 18.00
CA LYS A 95 -16.34 -4.61 17.86
C LYS A 95 -15.94 -4.43 16.42
N LEU A 96 -15.62 -3.20 16.04
CA LEU A 96 -14.97 -2.91 14.77
C LEU A 96 -13.48 -3.28 14.88
N VAL A 97 -13.06 -4.28 14.13
CA VAL A 97 -11.70 -4.84 14.20
C VAL A 97 -10.80 -4.14 13.21
N VAL A 98 -9.76 -3.47 13.69
CA VAL A 98 -8.76 -2.75 12.89
C VAL A 98 -7.42 -3.48 12.99
N PHE A 99 -6.83 -3.83 11.87
CA PHE A 99 -5.56 -4.54 11.81
C PHE A 99 -4.50 -3.76 11.04
N HIS A 100 -3.31 -3.61 11.64
CA HIS A 100 -2.09 -3.14 10.97
C HIS A 100 -1.05 -4.25 10.96
N GLY A 101 -0.66 -4.67 9.75
CA GLY A 101 0.31 -5.74 9.54
C GLY A 101 1.74 -5.24 9.65
N LEU A 102 2.44 -5.60 10.72
CA LEU A 102 3.81 -5.18 11.01
C LEU A 102 4.84 -6.09 10.34
N ASN A 103 5.47 -5.61 9.27
CA ASN A 103 6.61 -6.29 8.64
C ASN A 103 7.93 -5.52 8.82
N ARG A 104 7.91 -4.22 8.55
CA ARG A 104 9.06 -3.31 8.61
C ARG A 104 8.62 -2.06 9.37
N TYR A 105 8.98 -1.98 10.66
CA TYR A 105 8.47 -1.01 11.62
C TYR A 105 8.46 0.44 11.09
N GLY A 106 9.60 1.01 10.81
CA GLY A 106 9.68 2.40 10.34
C GLY A 106 9.13 2.60 8.93
N PHE A 107 9.23 1.58 8.07
CA PHE A 107 8.86 1.69 6.67
C PHE A 107 7.36 1.90 6.46
N LYS A 108 6.54 1.23 7.25
CA LYS A 108 5.07 1.29 7.12
C LYS A 108 4.41 2.41 7.94
N GLY A 109 5.18 3.19 8.69
CA GLY A 109 4.65 4.21 9.57
C GLY A 109 3.95 3.66 10.82
N THR A 110 4.35 2.49 11.28
CA THR A 110 3.76 1.79 12.44
C THR A 110 3.70 2.65 13.69
N LYS A 111 4.68 3.54 13.91
CA LYS A 111 4.68 4.46 15.05
C LYS A 111 3.43 5.36 15.08
N HIS A 112 3.02 5.90 13.93
CA HIS A 112 1.80 6.72 13.85
C HIS A 112 0.56 5.89 14.18
N VAL A 113 0.55 4.62 13.76
CA VAL A 113 -0.54 3.68 14.08
C VAL A 113 -0.57 3.36 15.57
N GLU A 114 0.58 3.09 16.20
CA GLU A 114 0.69 2.86 17.65
C GLU A 114 0.18 4.04 18.47
N GLU A 115 0.57 5.26 18.08
CA GLU A 115 0.11 6.49 18.74
C GLU A 115 -1.40 6.69 18.57
N ALA A 116 -1.94 6.46 17.37
CA ALA A 116 -3.37 6.52 17.11
C ALA A 116 -4.15 5.46 17.92
N PHE A 117 -3.65 4.22 17.97
CA PHE A 117 -4.29 3.14 18.70
C PHE A 117 -4.33 3.37 20.21
N LYS A 118 -3.31 4.02 20.77
CA LYS A 118 -3.36 4.46 22.19
C LYS A 118 -4.51 5.42 22.45
N VAL A 119 -4.72 6.40 21.58
CA VAL A 119 -5.82 7.36 21.71
C VAL A 119 -7.17 6.67 21.55
N LEU A 120 -7.33 5.86 20.51
CA LEU A 120 -8.58 5.18 20.20
C LEU A 120 -8.96 4.14 21.26
N ASN A 121 -8.00 3.40 21.80
CA ASN A 121 -8.24 2.42 22.84
C ASN A 121 -8.74 3.06 24.16
N ASN A 122 -8.25 4.27 24.45
CA ASN A 122 -8.75 5.04 25.61
C ASN A 122 -10.17 5.60 25.38
N ARG A 123 -10.48 6.02 24.14
CA ARG A 123 -11.80 6.61 23.81
C ARG A 123 -12.89 5.56 23.62
N TYR A 124 -12.56 4.45 22.96
CA TYR A 124 -13.53 3.44 22.48
C TYR A 124 -13.15 2.01 22.87
N PRO A 125 -12.90 1.72 24.18
CA PRO A 125 -12.41 0.41 24.62
C PRO A 125 -13.42 -0.74 24.37
N ASN A 126 -14.72 -0.40 24.28
CA ASN A 126 -15.79 -1.36 24.07
C ASN A 126 -16.22 -1.52 22.61
N ASP A 127 -15.88 -0.58 21.73
CA ASP A 127 -16.34 -0.52 20.35
C ASP A 127 -15.28 -0.95 19.34
N LEU A 128 -13.98 -0.84 19.70
CA LEU A 128 -12.85 -1.16 18.84
C LEU A 128 -12.05 -2.36 19.35
N GLU A 129 -11.54 -3.14 18.42
CA GLU A 129 -10.46 -4.09 18.64
C GLU A 129 -9.30 -3.70 17.72
N LEU A 130 -8.17 -3.27 18.31
CA LEU A 130 -7.03 -2.68 17.62
C LEU A 130 -5.86 -3.66 17.66
N ILE A 131 -5.39 -4.11 16.50
CA ILE A 131 -4.37 -5.15 16.37
C ILE A 131 -3.18 -4.62 15.58
N ILE A 132 -1.99 -4.66 16.17
CA ILE A 132 -0.71 -4.53 15.48
C ILE A 132 0.03 -5.84 15.69
N ASP A 133 0.22 -6.60 14.63
CA ASP A 133 0.92 -7.90 14.72
C ASP A 133 1.61 -8.21 13.37
N GLY A 134 2.65 -9.01 13.44
CA GLY A 134 3.44 -9.38 12.27
C GLY A 134 4.48 -10.45 12.60
N LYS A 135 5.38 -10.71 11.63
CA LYS A 135 6.42 -11.76 11.76
C LYS A 135 5.84 -13.14 12.12
N MET A 136 4.67 -13.44 11.57
CA MET A 136 3.95 -14.69 11.78
C MET A 136 3.86 -15.47 10.45
N PRO A 137 3.60 -16.80 10.50
CA PRO A 137 3.31 -17.56 9.29
C PRO A 137 2.15 -17.00 8.48
N LEU A 138 2.24 -17.06 7.15
CA LEU A 138 1.23 -16.51 6.25
C LEU A 138 -0.19 -16.99 6.57
N SER A 139 -0.35 -18.27 6.89
CA SER A 139 -1.66 -18.85 7.25
C SER A 139 -2.30 -18.19 8.48
N LYS A 140 -1.48 -17.81 9.48
CA LYS A 140 -1.96 -17.07 10.67
C LYS A 140 -2.28 -15.63 10.30
N TYR A 141 -1.44 -14.98 9.50
CA TYR A 141 -1.64 -13.62 9.03
C TYR A 141 -2.97 -13.47 8.27
N LEU A 142 -3.25 -14.40 7.33
CA LEU A 142 -4.50 -14.41 6.57
C LEU A 142 -5.74 -14.58 7.46
N LYS A 143 -5.66 -15.40 8.52
CA LYS A 143 -6.77 -15.52 9.48
C LYS A 143 -7.03 -14.23 10.25
N VAL A 144 -5.98 -13.47 10.60
CA VAL A 144 -6.16 -12.15 11.23
C VAL A 144 -6.78 -11.17 10.26
N MET A 145 -6.31 -11.13 9.01
CA MET A 145 -6.91 -10.31 7.96
C MET A 145 -8.38 -10.67 7.70
N GLU A 146 -8.71 -11.96 7.66
CA GLU A 146 -10.09 -12.42 7.46
C GLU A 146 -11.02 -11.90 8.56
N ARG A 147 -10.56 -11.89 9.80
CA ARG A 147 -11.32 -11.39 10.97
C ARG A 147 -11.43 -9.86 11.01
N ALA A 148 -10.47 -9.14 10.46
CA ALA A 148 -10.45 -7.69 10.45
C ALA A 148 -11.58 -7.12 9.59
N ASN A 149 -12.13 -5.97 10.01
CA ASN A 149 -13.04 -5.15 9.22
C ASN A 149 -12.27 -4.08 8.45
N ILE A 150 -11.25 -3.52 9.08
CA ILE A 150 -10.42 -2.45 8.54
C ILE A 150 -8.97 -2.92 8.52
N MET A 151 -8.28 -2.64 7.42
CA MET A 151 -6.85 -2.87 7.28
C MET A 151 -6.12 -1.55 7.11
N ILE A 152 -5.09 -1.29 7.93
CA ILE A 152 -4.16 -0.18 7.71
C ILE A 152 -2.93 -0.73 6.98
N ASP A 153 -2.68 -0.27 5.75
CA ASP A 153 -1.53 -0.71 4.96
C ASP A 153 -0.31 0.20 5.20
N GLN A 154 0.10 0.97 4.23
CA GLN A 154 1.26 1.87 4.31
C GLN A 154 0.80 3.29 4.60
N VAL A 155 1.27 3.87 5.72
CA VAL A 155 0.93 5.25 6.11
C VAL A 155 1.87 6.25 5.41
N ASN A 156 3.13 5.87 5.18
CA ASN A 156 4.14 6.73 4.56
C ASN A 156 4.20 6.56 3.02
N SER A 157 3.08 6.36 2.36
CA SER A 157 3.03 6.07 0.93
C SER A 157 1.91 6.84 0.24
N HIS A 158 2.10 7.17 -1.04
CA HIS A 158 1.08 7.80 -1.89
C HIS A 158 0.17 6.76 -2.52
N SER A 159 0.61 5.50 -2.55
CA SER A 159 -0.07 4.38 -3.21
C SER A 159 -0.17 3.17 -2.28
N LEU A 160 -1.07 2.23 -2.60
CA LEU A 160 -1.18 0.97 -1.87
C LEU A 160 -0.07 -0.02 -2.24
N GLY A 161 0.38 -0.77 -1.22
CA GLY A 161 1.16 -1.98 -1.43
C GLY A 161 0.31 -3.24 -1.64
N MET A 162 0.97 -4.37 -1.88
CA MET A 162 0.30 -5.66 -2.08
C MET A 162 -0.62 -6.08 -0.93
N ASN A 163 -0.28 -5.72 0.32
CA ASN A 163 -1.13 -6.03 1.48
C ASN A 163 -2.49 -5.30 1.41
N GLY A 164 -2.47 -4.02 1.01
CA GLY A 164 -3.68 -3.24 0.81
C GLY A 164 -4.54 -3.84 -0.30
N LEU A 165 -3.94 -4.20 -1.44
CA LEU A 165 -4.66 -4.86 -2.54
C LEU A 165 -5.26 -6.20 -2.11
N TYR A 166 -4.52 -6.98 -1.33
CA TYR A 166 -5.01 -8.24 -0.79
C TYR A 166 -6.22 -8.04 0.14
N ALA A 167 -6.15 -7.03 1.00
CA ALA A 167 -7.25 -6.66 1.89
C ALA A 167 -8.50 -6.20 1.12
N LEU A 168 -8.33 -5.37 0.07
CA LEU A 168 -9.42 -4.98 -0.82
C LEU A 168 -10.07 -6.21 -1.48
N ALA A 169 -9.24 -7.16 -1.95
CA ALA A 169 -9.73 -8.39 -2.57
C ALA A 169 -10.52 -9.29 -1.60
N MET A 170 -10.18 -9.26 -0.32
CA MET A 170 -10.93 -9.95 0.75
C MET A 170 -12.21 -9.21 1.16
N GLY A 171 -12.48 -8.02 0.62
CA GLY A 171 -13.63 -7.19 1.00
C GLY A 171 -13.42 -6.37 2.26
N LYS A 172 -12.19 -5.99 2.59
CA LYS A 172 -11.89 -5.15 3.75
C LYS A 172 -11.94 -3.67 3.39
N VAL A 173 -12.28 -2.81 4.35
CA VAL A 173 -12.04 -1.37 4.23
C VAL A 173 -10.54 -1.14 4.43
N VAL A 174 -9.91 -0.37 3.54
CA VAL A 174 -8.47 -0.13 3.60
C VAL A 174 -8.18 1.34 3.86
N LEU A 175 -7.35 1.61 4.87
CA LEU A 175 -6.71 2.88 5.12
C LEU A 175 -5.26 2.80 4.63
N GLY A 176 -4.81 3.79 3.86
CA GLY A 176 -3.43 3.78 3.33
C GLY A 176 -3.20 4.90 2.36
N GLY A 177 -2.13 4.81 1.56
CA GLY A 177 -1.84 5.77 0.53
C GLY A 177 -2.84 5.74 -0.60
N ALA A 178 -3.55 6.84 -0.79
CA ALA A 178 -4.46 7.09 -1.91
C ALA A 178 -4.43 8.59 -2.28
N GLU A 179 -3.22 9.14 -2.35
CA GLU A 179 -3.01 10.53 -2.74
C GLU A 179 -3.44 10.73 -4.21
N PRO A 180 -3.93 11.93 -4.57
CA PRO A 180 -4.38 12.23 -5.95
C PRO A 180 -3.34 11.85 -7.00
N GLU A 181 -2.06 12.15 -6.76
CA GLU A 181 -0.96 11.84 -7.66
C GLU A 181 -0.78 10.31 -7.83
N GLY A 182 -0.99 9.55 -6.74
CA GLY A 182 -0.95 8.09 -6.77
C GLY A 182 -2.06 7.49 -7.61
N LEU A 183 -3.25 8.05 -7.55
CA LEU A 183 -4.40 7.64 -8.35
C LEU A 183 -4.22 8.03 -9.82
N ASP A 184 -3.78 9.25 -10.09
CA ASP A 184 -3.49 9.76 -11.44
C ASP A 184 -2.46 8.89 -12.15
N SER A 185 -1.40 8.51 -11.46
CA SER A 185 -0.32 7.64 -11.96
C SER A 185 -0.82 6.32 -12.56
N ILE A 186 -1.93 5.79 -12.07
CA ILE A 186 -2.54 4.56 -12.56
C ILE A 186 -3.85 4.78 -13.34
N GLY A 187 -4.18 6.04 -13.67
CA GLY A 187 -5.36 6.42 -14.44
C GLY A 187 -6.69 6.19 -13.71
N VAL A 188 -6.73 6.43 -12.40
CA VAL A 188 -7.91 6.22 -11.55
C VAL A 188 -8.35 7.53 -10.91
N MET A 189 -9.62 7.90 -11.10
CA MET A 189 -10.18 9.13 -10.51
C MET A 189 -10.81 8.90 -9.13
N GLN A 190 -11.26 7.70 -8.82
CA GLN A 190 -11.96 7.38 -7.57
C GLN A 190 -11.50 6.03 -7.02
N THR A 191 -11.41 5.96 -5.70
CA THR A 191 -11.00 4.74 -4.98
C THR A 191 -11.84 4.57 -3.71
N PRO A 192 -12.13 3.33 -3.27
CA PRO A 192 -12.71 3.05 -1.96
C PRO A 192 -11.68 3.13 -0.84
N VAL A 193 -10.41 3.31 -1.15
CA VAL A 193 -9.34 3.45 -0.15
C VAL A 193 -9.48 4.79 0.54
N ILE A 194 -9.44 4.78 1.86
CA ILE A 194 -9.44 6.00 2.66
C ILE A 194 -7.99 6.46 2.80
N ASN A 195 -7.68 7.60 2.19
CA ASN A 195 -6.35 8.19 2.30
C ASN A 195 -6.07 8.60 3.74
N ILE A 196 -4.88 8.27 4.24
CA ILE A 196 -4.39 8.68 5.54
C ILE A 196 -2.99 9.25 5.41
N GLU A 197 -2.74 10.35 6.11
CA GLU A 197 -1.42 10.96 6.19
C GLU A 197 -0.57 10.35 7.32
N PRO A 198 0.78 10.49 7.27
CA PRO A 198 1.69 9.96 8.29
C PRO A 198 1.67 10.76 9.59
N ASN A 199 0.51 10.83 10.20
CA ASN A 199 0.28 11.40 11.53
C ASN A 199 -0.85 10.65 12.23
N LYS A 200 -0.86 10.67 13.56
CA LYS A 200 -1.86 9.97 14.36
C LYS A 200 -3.26 10.56 14.21
N GLU A 201 -3.36 11.87 13.99
CA GLU A 201 -4.62 12.61 13.89
C GLU A 201 -5.44 12.12 12.69
N SER A 202 -4.80 11.97 11.53
CA SER A 202 -5.43 11.45 10.31
C SER A 202 -5.97 10.02 10.52
N ILE A 203 -5.18 9.16 11.17
CA ILE A 203 -5.58 7.78 11.45
C ILE A 203 -6.76 7.74 12.44
N VAL A 204 -6.70 8.55 13.50
CA VAL A 204 -7.79 8.63 14.51
C VAL A 204 -9.08 9.09 13.84
N GLN A 205 -9.06 10.18 13.08
CA GLN A 205 -10.24 10.72 12.39
C GLN A 205 -10.85 9.71 11.42
N ALA A 206 -10.02 9.02 10.64
CA ALA A 206 -10.48 8.01 9.70
C ALA A 206 -11.21 6.86 10.41
N ILE A 207 -10.65 6.35 11.52
CA ILE A 207 -11.26 5.25 12.28
C ILE A 207 -12.53 5.71 13.01
N GLU A 208 -12.54 6.90 13.60
CA GLU A 208 -13.74 7.48 14.23
C GLU A 208 -14.89 7.64 13.22
N SER A 209 -14.60 8.17 12.03
CA SER A 209 -15.60 8.26 10.95
C SER A 209 -16.14 6.88 10.51
N LEU A 210 -15.31 5.85 10.51
CA LEU A 210 -15.74 4.48 10.19
C LEU A 210 -16.55 3.85 11.34
N LEU A 211 -16.23 4.19 12.58
CA LEU A 211 -17.02 3.75 13.73
C LEU A 211 -18.44 4.31 13.70
N GLU A 212 -18.61 5.60 13.36
CA GLU A 212 -19.91 6.22 13.14
C GLU A 212 -20.69 5.58 11.98
N LYS A 213 -19.98 5.16 10.94
CA LYS A 213 -20.53 4.53 9.72
C LYS A 213 -20.45 3.00 9.75
N ARG A 214 -20.40 2.39 10.94
CA ARG A 214 -20.20 0.93 11.07
C ARG A 214 -21.23 0.07 10.33
N ASN A 215 -22.43 0.58 10.12
CA ASN A 215 -23.48 -0.07 9.34
C ASN A 215 -23.22 -0.08 7.83
N LYS A 216 -22.26 0.70 7.33
CA LYS A 216 -21.86 0.77 5.92
C LYS A 216 -20.60 -0.04 5.60
N ILE A 217 -19.98 -0.65 6.60
CA ILE A 217 -18.71 -1.39 6.43
C ILE A 217 -18.85 -2.54 5.43
N SER A 218 -19.99 -3.24 5.41
CA SER A 218 -20.25 -4.31 4.44
C SER A 218 -20.29 -3.77 3.01
N GLU A 219 -21.03 -2.68 2.78
CA GLU A 219 -21.09 -2.00 1.47
C GLU A 219 -19.71 -1.50 1.02
N MET A 220 -18.96 -0.86 1.93
CA MET A 220 -17.59 -0.39 1.63
C MET A 220 -16.67 -1.56 1.28
N GLY A 221 -16.81 -2.70 1.96
CA GLY A 221 -16.06 -3.91 1.66
C GLY A 221 -16.38 -4.49 0.28
N LEU A 222 -17.63 -4.45 -0.15
CA LEU A 222 -18.01 -4.85 -1.50
C LEU A 222 -17.41 -3.89 -2.55
N ASN A 223 -17.47 -2.59 -2.31
CA ASN A 223 -16.86 -1.59 -3.18
C ASN A 223 -15.34 -1.78 -3.29
N SER A 224 -14.67 -2.16 -2.21
CA SER A 224 -13.25 -2.55 -2.20
C SER A 224 -12.97 -3.72 -3.15
N ARG A 225 -13.78 -4.77 -3.09
CA ARG A 225 -13.67 -5.93 -3.97
C ARG A 225 -13.87 -5.57 -5.43
N VAL A 226 -14.91 -4.84 -5.76
CA VAL A 226 -15.23 -4.39 -7.13
C VAL A 226 -14.09 -3.51 -7.69
N PHE A 227 -13.58 -2.59 -6.89
CA PHE A 227 -12.47 -1.74 -7.29
C PHE A 227 -11.22 -2.54 -7.68
N VAL A 228 -10.79 -3.44 -6.81
CA VAL A 228 -9.55 -4.20 -7.06
C VAL A 228 -9.67 -5.13 -8.25
N GLU A 229 -10.84 -5.69 -8.51
CA GLU A 229 -11.10 -6.51 -9.70
C GLU A 229 -11.00 -5.67 -10.98
N ASN A 230 -11.55 -4.46 -10.98
CA ASN A 230 -11.58 -3.61 -12.16
C ASN A 230 -10.23 -2.95 -12.45
N VAL A 231 -9.48 -2.53 -11.41
CA VAL A 231 -8.23 -1.76 -11.57
C VAL A 231 -7.00 -2.65 -11.55
N HIS A 232 -6.96 -3.64 -10.66
CA HIS A 232 -5.79 -4.46 -10.37
C HIS A 232 -5.92 -5.93 -10.82
N GLY A 233 -7.02 -6.29 -11.50
CA GLY A 233 -7.26 -7.66 -11.96
C GLY A 233 -6.12 -8.18 -12.84
N HIS A 234 -5.49 -9.29 -12.43
CA HIS A 234 -4.24 -9.79 -13.00
C HIS A 234 -4.28 -10.06 -14.50
N VAL A 235 -5.39 -10.53 -15.04
CA VAL A 235 -5.53 -10.80 -16.50
C VAL A 235 -5.46 -9.49 -17.29
N LYS A 236 -6.21 -8.47 -16.86
CA LYS A 236 -6.21 -7.15 -17.48
C LYS A 236 -4.84 -6.49 -17.40
N ILE A 237 -4.19 -6.60 -16.24
CA ILE A 237 -2.85 -6.04 -16.03
C ILE A 237 -1.81 -6.78 -16.86
N ALA A 238 -1.87 -8.11 -16.94
CA ALA A 238 -0.99 -8.90 -17.81
C ALA A 238 -1.12 -8.49 -19.28
N GLN A 239 -2.35 -8.23 -19.74
CA GLN A 239 -2.58 -7.75 -21.11
C GLN A 239 -1.93 -6.38 -21.35
N LYS A 240 -2.05 -5.43 -20.40
CA LYS A 240 -1.36 -4.13 -20.50
C LYS A 240 0.16 -4.29 -20.63
N TYR A 241 0.77 -5.20 -19.87
CA TYR A 241 2.21 -5.49 -20.01
C TYR A 241 2.55 -6.02 -21.40
N ILE A 242 1.77 -6.98 -21.92
CA ILE A 242 1.99 -7.56 -23.25
C ILE A 242 1.89 -6.47 -24.35
N ASP A 243 0.88 -5.61 -24.27
CA ASP A 243 0.67 -4.54 -25.25
C ASP A 243 1.81 -3.50 -25.19
N THR A 244 2.23 -3.12 -24.00
CA THR A 244 3.37 -2.22 -23.79
C THR A 244 4.68 -2.82 -24.34
N TRP A 245 4.94 -4.11 -24.10
CA TRP A 245 6.15 -4.78 -24.62
C TRP A 245 6.14 -4.86 -26.15
N LYS A 246 4.98 -5.12 -26.76
CA LYS A 246 4.86 -5.11 -28.23
C LYS A 246 5.09 -3.73 -28.83
N ALA A 247 4.68 -2.68 -28.15
CA ALA A 247 4.86 -1.29 -28.61
C ALA A 247 6.30 -0.78 -28.41
N ALA A 248 7.07 -1.33 -27.46
CA ALA A 248 8.44 -0.95 -27.15
C ALA A 248 9.50 -1.72 -27.97
N ASN A 249 9.11 -2.70 -28.76
CA ASN A 249 9.97 -3.45 -29.70
C ASN A 249 9.78 -2.95 -31.12
#